data_7afaaa4127deaa4d0224db43a109ec34
#
_entry.id   7afaaa4127deaa4d0224db43a109ec34
#
_cell.length_a   1.000
_cell.length_b   1.000
_cell.length_c   1.000
_cell.angle_alpha   90.00
_cell.angle_beta   90.00
_cell.angle_gamma   90.00
#
_symmetry.space_group_name_H-M   'P 1'
#
loop_
_entity.id
_entity.type
_entity.pdbx_description
1 polymer ?
#
loop_
_entity_poly.entity_id
_entity_poly.type
_entity_poly.pdbx_seq_one_letter_code
_entity_poly.pdbx_strand_id
1 'polypeptide(L)'
;MDIINVRLPDKVLEDVDRLAKKHSLTRSEVMRQALTIYLHLIENVGTMLRPIAFQVKPAQISYTRHGDVSILKMPTGHAIVTGSTSSGAVGPKEFDKVKVDGKFLGKFLARVALMDVIATGAFPLLLSLTLGVENDPTGKEISEGIKREARTIGLDPNQVLMENTEDNFPTVQTGAGLTVVGLANEDELRLGKTMPNDLVVAIGRPKVGMEVIAAEAHGEIADLKNVAQLNQRKYVHDIAAVGSFGIASEAKMMAYGVGRQLKLIEPKGLDLNKSAGPATVVLATIDPERLDDLKALIPKPINVIGEIL
;
A
#
# COMPACT_ATOMS: atom_id res chain seq x y z
N MET A 1 52.85 -6.99 -17.67
CA MET A 1 51.76 -6.89 -16.70
C MET A 1 51.53 -5.42 -16.48
N ASP A 2 50.40 -4.87 -16.95
CA ASP A 2 50.17 -3.45 -16.88
C ASP A 2 49.72 -3.09 -15.44
N ILE A 3 50.17 -1.91 -14.98
CA ILE A 3 49.82 -1.42 -13.63
C ILE A 3 48.71 -0.38 -13.80
N ILE A 4 47.61 -0.59 -13.10
CA ILE A 4 46.49 0.36 -13.02
C ILE A 4 46.50 0.99 -11.63
N ASN A 5 46.55 2.32 -11.55
CA ASN A 5 46.43 3.08 -10.31
C ASN A 5 44.98 3.55 -10.11
N VAL A 6 44.40 3.20 -8.98
CA VAL A 6 43.02 3.59 -8.62
C VAL A 6 43.05 4.35 -7.30
N ARG A 7 42.35 5.49 -7.25
CA ARG A 7 42.11 6.22 -5.99
C ARG A 7 40.80 5.67 -5.36
N LEU A 8 40.88 5.26 -4.12
CA LEU A 8 39.75 4.74 -3.36
C LEU A 8 39.38 5.70 -2.22
N PRO A 9 38.10 5.84 -1.87
CA PRO A 9 37.70 6.51 -0.64
C PRO A 9 38.28 5.77 0.59
N ASP A 10 38.61 6.51 1.65
CA ASP A 10 39.24 5.96 2.86
C ASP A 10 38.47 4.76 3.44
N LYS A 11 37.14 4.85 3.49
CA LYS A 11 36.27 3.77 3.99
C LYS A 11 36.40 2.47 3.16
N VAL A 12 36.56 2.59 1.84
CA VAL A 12 36.73 1.41 0.96
C VAL A 12 38.13 0.82 1.17
N LEU A 13 39.13 1.68 1.40
CA LEU A 13 40.49 1.24 1.71
C LEU A 13 40.54 0.48 3.04
N GLU A 14 39.85 0.97 4.06
CA GLU A 14 39.71 0.28 5.37
C GLU A 14 39.05 -1.10 5.22
N ASP A 15 38.01 -1.21 4.39
CA ASP A 15 37.37 -2.49 4.12
C ASP A 15 38.29 -3.48 3.38
N VAL A 16 39.09 -2.99 2.43
CA VAL A 16 40.11 -3.78 1.73
C VAL A 16 41.17 -4.27 2.72
N ASP A 17 41.65 -3.40 3.63
CA ASP A 17 42.63 -3.76 4.65
C ASP A 17 42.12 -4.81 5.62
N ARG A 18 40.88 -4.64 6.06
CA ARG A 18 40.21 -5.60 6.93
C ARG A 18 40.10 -6.98 6.27
N LEU A 19 39.67 -7.05 5.01
CA LEU A 19 39.56 -8.30 4.26
C LEU A 19 40.93 -8.92 4.00
N ALA A 20 41.94 -8.12 3.61
CA ALA A 20 43.31 -8.58 3.41
C ALA A 20 43.85 -9.24 4.68
N LYS A 21 43.71 -8.58 5.83
CA LYS A 21 44.13 -9.10 7.13
C LYS A 21 43.37 -10.38 7.53
N LYS A 22 42.03 -10.39 7.35
CA LYS A 22 41.17 -11.53 7.72
C LYS A 22 41.50 -12.78 6.95
N HIS A 23 41.89 -12.66 5.68
CA HIS A 23 42.13 -13.79 4.78
C HIS A 23 43.61 -14.02 4.46
N SER A 24 44.53 -13.33 5.14
CA SER A 24 45.98 -13.40 4.90
C SER A 24 46.37 -13.12 3.44
N LEU A 25 45.70 -12.15 2.84
CA LEU A 25 45.94 -11.69 1.46
C LEU A 25 46.60 -10.32 1.46
N THR A 26 47.22 -9.94 0.34
CA THR A 26 47.64 -8.59 0.09
C THR A 26 46.47 -7.70 -0.40
N ARG A 27 46.56 -6.39 -0.26
CA ARG A 27 45.61 -5.44 -0.85
C ARG A 27 45.38 -5.70 -2.36
N SER A 28 46.45 -5.95 -3.08
CA SER A 28 46.40 -6.24 -4.52
C SER A 28 45.65 -7.52 -4.86
N GLU A 29 45.75 -8.54 -4.05
CA GLU A 29 45.01 -9.79 -4.22
C GLU A 29 43.53 -9.60 -3.94
N VAL A 30 43.16 -8.89 -2.87
CA VAL A 30 41.77 -8.56 -2.56
C VAL A 30 41.15 -7.74 -3.70
N MET A 31 41.85 -6.72 -4.18
CA MET A 31 41.39 -5.89 -5.29
C MET A 31 41.24 -6.69 -6.59
N ARG A 32 42.20 -7.57 -6.91
CA ARG A 32 42.15 -8.44 -8.09
C ARG A 32 40.97 -9.38 -8.03
N GLN A 33 40.78 -10.04 -6.89
CA GLN A 33 39.64 -10.95 -6.69
C GLN A 33 38.31 -10.21 -6.78
N ALA A 34 38.18 -9.05 -6.14
CA ALA A 34 36.99 -8.22 -6.21
C ALA A 34 36.68 -7.80 -7.66
N LEU A 35 37.70 -7.37 -8.43
CA LEU A 35 37.55 -6.98 -9.82
C LEU A 35 37.15 -8.17 -10.70
N THR A 36 37.77 -9.33 -10.48
CA THR A 36 37.48 -10.57 -11.23
C THR A 36 36.04 -11.01 -10.98
N ILE A 37 35.60 -11.04 -9.70
CA ILE A 37 34.21 -11.36 -9.35
C ILE A 37 33.23 -10.38 -9.96
N TYR A 38 33.57 -9.09 -9.91
CA TYR A 38 32.71 -8.02 -10.45
C TYR A 38 32.56 -8.12 -11.98
N LEU A 39 33.67 -8.32 -12.70
CA LEU A 39 33.65 -8.50 -14.16
C LEU A 39 32.87 -9.76 -14.54
N HIS A 40 33.10 -10.87 -13.84
CA HIS A 40 32.39 -12.11 -14.06
C HIS A 40 30.87 -11.98 -13.76
N LEU A 41 30.52 -11.20 -12.74
CA LEU A 41 29.12 -10.90 -12.42
C LEU A 41 28.47 -10.09 -13.58
N ILE A 42 29.16 -9.08 -14.10
CA ILE A 42 28.67 -8.28 -15.22
C ILE A 42 28.50 -9.11 -16.49
N GLU A 43 29.45 -9.97 -16.79
CA GLU A 43 29.40 -10.85 -17.98
C GLU A 43 28.23 -11.84 -17.91
N ASN A 44 27.90 -12.35 -16.71
CA ASN A 44 26.84 -13.35 -16.53
C ASN A 44 25.45 -12.76 -16.31
N VAL A 45 25.34 -11.55 -15.73
CA VAL A 45 24.05 -10.89 -15.47
C VAL A 45 23.61 -10.01 -16.64
N GLY A 46 24.46 -9.84 -17.64
CA GLY A 46 24.22 -9.00 -18.81
C GLY A 46 24.52 -7.53 -18.56
N THR A 47 24.94 -6.85 -19.61
CA THR A 47 25.36 -5.44 -19.62
C THR A 47 24.22 -4.43 -19.39
N MET A 48 23.03 -4.90 -19.06
CA MET A 48 21.83 -4.06 -18.93
C MET A 48 21.72 -3.30 -17.60
N LEU A 49 22.41 -3.73 -16.57
CA LEU A 49 22.37 -3.04 -15.27
C LEU A 49 23.67 -2.23 -15.12
N ARG A 50 23.59 -0.92 -15.24
CA ARG A 50 24.69 -0.04 -14.81
C ARG A 50 24.99 -0.34 -13.35
N PRO A 51 26.26 -0.60 -12.98
CA PRO A 51 26.64 -0.69 -11.58
C PRO A 51 26.32 0.66 -10.92
N ILE A 52 25.25 0.70 -10.17
CA ILE A 52 24.92 1.85 -9.36
C ILE A 52 25.64 1.65 -8.04
N ALA A 53 26.55 2.56 -7.70
CA ALA A 53 27.11 2.61 -6.36
C ALA A 53 26.01 3.09 -5.41
N PHE A 54 25.24 2.15 -4.87
CA PHE A 54 24.22 2.46 -3.87
C PHE A 54 24.91 2.86 -2.56
N GLN A 55 24.56 4.03 -2.02
CA GLN A 55 24.87 4.36 -0.64
C GLN A 55 24.16 3.41 0.33
N VAL A 56 22.99 2.89 -0.08
CA VAL A 56 22.23 1.87 0.62
C VAL A 56 22.47 0.52 -0.05
N LYS A 57 23.05 -0.43 0.67
CA LYS A 57 23.25 -1.79 0.16
C LYS A 57 21.92 -2.54 0.16
N PRO A 58 21.55 -3.28 -0.92
CA PRO A 58 20.31 -4.05 -0.96
C PRO A 58 20.12 -4.98 0.24
N ALA A 59 21.18 -5.57 0.78
CA ALA A 59 21.14 -6.41 1.97
C ALA A 59 20.74 -5.67 3.28
N GLN A 60 20.69 -4.35 3.26
CA GLN A 60 20.26 -3.52 4.39
C GLN A 60 18.79 -3.14 4.30
N ILE A 61 18.12 -3.46 3.18
CA ILE A 61 16.68 -3.23 2.98
C ILE A 61 15.96 -4.47 3.50
N SER A 62 15.05 -4.29 4.44
CA SER A 62 14.17 -5.37 4.88
C SER A 62 12.82 -5.27 4.20
N TYR A 63 12.26 -6.42 3.84
CA TYR A 63 10.93 -6.55 3.28
C TYR A 63 9.99 -7.16 4.31
N THR A 64 8.82 -6.55 4.47
CA THR A 64 7.72 -7.11 5.26
C THR A 64 6.41 -6.94 4.50
N ARG A 65 5.45 -7.81 4.78
CA ARG A 65 4.08 -7.68 4.29
C ARG A 65 3.13 -7.53 5.47
N HIS A 66 2.16 -6.64 5.34
CA HIS A 66 1.09 -6.47 6.33
C HIS A 66 -0.24 -6.31 5.58
N GLY A 67 -1.15 -7.29 5.73
CA GLY A 67 -2.38 -7.32 4.94
C GLY A 67 -2.10 -7.24 3.45
N ASP A 68 -2.67 -6.24 2.80
CA ASP A 68 -2.57 -6.00 1.35
C ASP A 68 -1.43 -5.04 0.96
N VAL A 69 -0.61 -4.60 1.93
CA VAL A 69 0.55 -3.74 1.63
C VAL A 69 1.88 -4.46 1.77
N SER A 70 2.82 -4.08 0.92
CA SER A 70 4.23 -4.45 0.98
C SER A 70 5.05 -3.27 1.49
N ILE A 71 6.00 -3.53 2.40
CA ILE A 71 6.81 -2.49 3.06
C ILE A 71 8.27 -2.81 2.88
N LEU A 72 9.01 -1.88 2.31
CA LEU A 72 10.46 -1.89 2.21
C LEU A 72 11.03 -0.88 3.21
N LYS A 73 11.66 -1.36 4.27
CA LYS A 73 12.32 -0.52 5.27
C LYS A 73 13.76 -0.29 4.89
N MET A 74 14.16 0.96 4.84
CA MET A 74 15.49 1.40 4.47
C MET A 74 16.36 1.71 5.70
N PRO A 75 17.68 1.51 5.64
CA PRO A 75 18.58 1.81 6.75
C PRO A 75 18.66 3.31 7.11
N THR A 76 18.02 4.15 6.31
CA THR A 76 17.88 5.59 6.53
C THR A 76 16.72 5.96 7.46
N GLY A 77 15.98 4.97 7.99
CA GLY A 77 14.79 5.20 8.83
C GLY A 77 13.53 5.54 8.04
N HIS A 78 13.55 5.37 6.71
CA HIS A 78 12.38 5.55 5.85
C HIS A 78 11.81 4.19 5.43
N ALA A 79 10.52 4.17 5.11
CA ALA A 79 9.85 3.00 4.56
C ALA A 79 9.09 3.37 3.28
N ILE A 80 9.25 2.53 2.25
CA ILE A 80 8.41 2.58 1.06
C ILE A 80 7.27 1.60 1.28
N VAL A 81 6.04 2.08 1.14
CA VAL A 81 4.82 1.29 1.28
C VAL A 81 4.15 1.18 -0.08
N THR A 82 3.78 -0.04 -0.48
CA THR A 82 3.12 -0.27 -1.76
C THR A 82 1.83 -1.04 -1.55
N GLY A 83 0.72 -0.48 -2.01
CA GLY A 83 -0.59 -1.11 -2.08
C GLY A 83 -1.04 -1.25 -3.53
N SER A 84 -1.73 -2.33 -3.86
CA SER A 84 -2.20 -2.59 -5.22
C SER A 84 -3.60 -3.17 -5.21
N THR A 85 -4.41 -2.73 -6.15
CA THR A 85 -5.73 -3.30 -6.40
C THR A 85 -5.93 -3.62 -7.86
N SER A 86 -6.81 -4.57 -8.14
CA SER A 86 -7.22 -4.92 -9.50
C SER A 86 -8.73 -5.08 -9.58
N SER A 87 -9.27 -4.80 -10.76
CA SER A 87 -10.68 -5.02 -11.07
C SER A 87 -10.80 -5.70 -12.41
N GLY A 88 -11.64 -6.72 -12.48
CA GLY A 88 -11.98 -7.43 -13.70
C GLY A 88 -13.49 -7.56 -13.82
N ALA A 89 -14.00 -7.41 -15.03
CA ALA A 89 -15.43 -7.53 -15.35
C ALA A 89 -16.35 -6.55 -14.57
N VAL A 90 -15.83 -5.38 -14.22
CA VAL A 90 -16.57 -4.24 -13.66
C VAL A 90 -16.31 -3.03 -14.55
N GLY A 91 -17.35 -2.42 -15.11
CA GLY A 91 -17.19 -1.29 -16.03
C GLY A 91 -18.26 -1.20 -17.10
N PRO A 92 -18.00 -0.45 -18.19
CA PRO A 92 -18.98 -0.20 -19.24
C PRO A 92 -19.01 -1.26 -20.35
N LYS A 93 -18.02 -2.16 -20.43
CA LYS A 93 -17.89 -3.14 -21.52
C LYS A 93 -19.02 -4.15 -21.58
N GLU A 94 -19.26 -4.73 -22.75
CA GLU A 94 -20.41 -5.61 -23.04
C GLU A 94 -20.52 -6.78 -22.07
N PHE A 95 -19.41 -7.44 -21.74
CA PHE A 95 -19.40 -8.63 -20.87
C PHE A 95 -19.02 -8.33 -19.43
N ASP A 96 -18.97 -7.05 -19.02
CA ASP A 96 -18.81 -6.74 -17.60
C ASP A 96 -20.01 -7.25 -16.79
N LYS A 97 -19.73 -7.84 -15.64
CA LYS A 97 -20.73 -8.41 -14.73
C LYS A 97 -21.38 -7.35 -13.84
N VAL A 98 -20.60 -6.34 -13.47
CA VAL A 98 -21.08 -5.16 -12.76
C VAL A 98 -21.01 -3.97 -13.71
N LYS A 99 -22.19 -3.48 -14.12
CA LYS A 99 -22.31 -2.37 -15.06
C LYS A 99 -22.21 -1.03 -14.36
N VAL A 100 -21.11 -0.35 -14.60
CA VAL A 100 -20.85 1.02 -14.11
C VAL A 100 -20.08 1.79 -15.18
N ASP A 101 -20.10 3.12 -15.11
CA ASP A 101 -19.22 3.91 -15.96
C ASP A 101 -17.75 3.81 -15.52
N GLY A 102 -16.84 4.20 -16.41
CA GLY A 102 -15.41 4.15 -16.11
C GLY A 102 -15.01 5.04 -14.94
N LYS A 103 -15.71 6.17 -14.73
CA LYS A 103 -15.42 7.10 -13.62
C LYS A 103 -15.73 6.47 -12.27
N PHE A 104 -16.81 5.72 -12.18
CA PHE A 104 -17.16 4.99 -10.95
C PHE A 104 -16.11 3.91 -10.65
N LEU A 105 -15.72 3.12 -11.65
CA LEU A 105 -14.65 2.15 -11.49
C LEU A 105 -13.34 2.81 -11.04
N GLY A 106 -12.92 3.87 -11.72
CA GLY A 106 -11.69 4.60 -11.39
C GLY A 106 -11.69 5.16 -9.97
N LYS A 107 -12.83 5.68 -9.52
CA LYS A 107 -13.03 6.14 -8.14
C LYS A 107 -12.71 5.04 -7.13
N PHE A 108 -13.23 3.83 -7.33
CA PHE A 108 -13.03 2.73 -6.39
C PHE A 108 -11.66 2.08 -6.49
N LEU A 109 -11.04 2.03 -7.67
CA LEU A 109 -9.63 1.65 -7.80
C LEU A 109 -8.73 2.58 -6.96
N ALA A 110 -8.93 3.90 -7.11
CA ALA A 110 -8.18 4.88 -6.32
C ALA A 110 -8.45 4.74 -4.82
N ARG A 111 -9.73 4.58 -4.45
CA ARG A 111 -10.13 4.45 -3.03
C ARG A 111 -9.46 3.28 -2.36
N VAL A 112 -9.52 2.08 -2.94
CA VAL A 112 -8.93 0.87 -2.35
C VAL A 112 -7.43 1.04 -2.19
N ALA A 113 -6.69 1.27 -3.28
CA ALA A 113 -5.23 1.31 -3.23
C ALA A 113 -4.68 2.46 -2.38
N LEU A 114 -5.35 3.62 -2.38
CA LEU A 114 -4.98 4.76 -1.52
C LEU A 114 -5.31 4.49 -0.06
N MET A 115 -6.47 3.87 0.26
CA MET A 115 -6.81 3.52 1.64
C MET A 115 -5.77 2.60 2.25
N ASP A 116 -5.34 1.56 1.54
CA ASP A 116 -4.34 0.61 2.01
C ASP A 116 -3.03 1.33 2.37
N VAL A 117 -2.55 2.22 1.52
CA VAL A 117 -1.30 2.95 1.75
C VAL A 117 -1.46 4.01 2.85
N ILE A 118 -2.52 4.82 2.81
CA ILE A 118 -2.73 5.91 3.77
C ILE A 118 -3.03 5.35 5.17
N ALA A 119 -3.73 4.22 5.29
CA ALA A 119 -4.00 3.57 6.57
C ALA A 119 -2.72 3.26 7.35
N THR A 120 -1.61 2.96 6.64
CA THR A 120 -0.30 2.74 7.28
C THR A 120 0.37 4.01 7.82
N GLY A 121 -0.17 5.19 7.56
CA GLY A 121 0.46 6.48 7.84
C GLY A 121 1.39 6.98 6.72
N ALA A 122 1.57 6.21 5.64
CA ALA A 122 2.43 6.60 4.53
C ALA A 122 1.77 7.69 3.66
N PHE A 123 2.59 8.61 3.16
CA PHE A 123 2.18 9.64 2.21
C PHE A 123 2.29 9.11 0.78
N PRO A 124 1.20 9.09 -0.03
CA PRO A 124 1.22 8.61 -1.41
C PRO A 124 2.07 9.52 -2.32
N LEU A 125 3.05 8.93 -3.02
CA LEU A 125 3.95 9.65 -3.93
C LEU A 125 3.69 9.34 -5.41
N LEU A 126 3.23 8.12 -5.71
CA LEU A 126 3.03 7.65 -7.08
C LEU A 126 1.80 6.76 -7.16
N LEU A 127 0.99 7.01 -8.16
CA LEU A 127 -0.12 6.17 -8.58
C LEU A 127 0.20 5.63 -9.97
N SER A 128 0.23 4.32 -10.14
CA SER A 128 0.47 3.66 -11.43
C SER A 128 -0.78 2.92 -11.87
N LEU A 129 -1.46 3.47 -12.87
CA LEU A 129 -2.65 2.90 -13.49
C LEU A 129 -2.26 2.01 -14.66
N THR A 130 -2.73 0.77 -14.67
CA THR A 130 -2.58 -0.17 -15.77
C THR A 130 -3.96 -0.60 -16.28
N LEU A 131 -4.18 -0.46 -17.58
CA LEU A 131 -5.47 -0.70 -18.22
C LEU A 131 -5.35 -1.77 -19.31
N GLY A 132 -6.16 -2.82 -19.22
CA GLY A 132 -6.38 -3.80 -20.27
C GLY A 132 -7.60 -3.44 -21.11
N VAL A 133 -7.75 -2.16 -21.47
CA VAL A 133 -8.83 -1.62 -22.32
C VAL A 133 -8.28 -0.47 -23.17
N GLU A 134 -9.03 -0.09 -24.20
CA GLU A 134 -8.71 1.09 -25.02
C GLU A 134 -8.62 2.38 -24.18
N ASN A 135 -7.76 3.29 -24.63
CA ASN A 135 -7.59 4.58 -23.99
C ASN A 135 -8.87 5.44 -24.03
N ASP A 136 -9.56 5.46 -25.17
CA ASP A 136 -10.76 6.29 -25.38
C ASP A 136 -11.95 5.41 -25.85
N PRO A 137 -13.10 5.41 -25.15
CA PRO A 137 -13.45 6.26 -23.99
C PRO A 137 -13.09 5.67 -22.63
N THR A 138 -12.97 4.33 -22.51
CA THR A 138 -12.98 3.62 -21.22
C THR A 138 -11.82 4.03 -20.34
N GLY A 139 -10.59 4.04 -20.87
CA GLY A 139 -9.39 4.41 -20.12
C GLY A 139 -9.43 5.84 -19.58
N LYS A 140 -9.86 6.80 -20.44
CA LYS A 140 -10.03 8.21 -20.02
C LYS A 140 -11.04 8.39 -18.88
N GLU A 141 -12.16 7.66 -18.93
CA GLU A 141 -13.16 7.72 -17.87
C GLU A 141 -12.62 7.17 -16.55
N ILE A 142 -11.92 6.01 -16.60
CA ILE A 142 -11.30 5.42 -15.41
C ILE A 142 -10.27 6.38 -14.80
N SER A 143 -9.41 6.93 -15.64
CA SER A 143 -8.42 7.93 -15.21
C SER A 143 -9.07 9.15 -14.55
N GLU A 144 -10.16 9.67 -15.13
CA GLU A 144 -10.89 10.80 -14.54
C GLU A 144 -11.45 10.46 -13.16
N GLY A 145 -11.98 9.24 -12.98
CA GLY A 145 -12.46 8.76 -11.69
C GLY A 145 -11.36 8.72 -10.64
N ILE A 146 -10.18 8.21 -10.99
CA ILE A 146 -8.99 8.20 -10.14
C ILE A 146 -8.57 9.62 -9.76
N LYS A 147 -8.46 10.51 -10.75
CA LYS A 147 -8.07 11.90 -10.55
C LYS A 147 -9.01 12.64 -9.59
N ARG A 148 -10.31 12.40 -9.70
CA ARG A 148 -11.31 13.00 -8.80
C ARG A 148 -11.15 12.50 -7.36
N GLU A 149 -11.01 11.19 -7.19
CA GLU A 149 -10.90 10.59 -5.85
C GLU A 149 -9.58 11.03 -5.16
N ALA A 150 -8.44 11.04 -5.87
CA ALA A 150 -7.16 11.51 -5.35
C ALA A 150 -7.21 12.96 -4.86
N ARG A 151 -7.91 13.86 -5.58
CA ARG A 151 -8.09 15.25 -5.16
C ARG A 151 -8.85 15.39 -3.85
N THR A 152 -9.70 14.43 -3.45
CA THR A 152 -10.46 14.51 -2.19
C THR A 152 -9.59 14.55 -0.95
N ILE A 153 -8.34 14.09 -1.06
CA ILE A 153 -7.32 14.09 -0.01
C ILE A 153 -6.16 15.04 -0.30
N GLY A 154 -6.30 15.92 -1.28
CA GLY A 154 -5.32 16.95 -1.60
C GLY A 154 -4.17 16.51 -2.48
N LEU A 155 -4.19 15.33 -3.07
CA LEU A 155 -3.19 14.92 -4.07
C LEU A 155 -3.45 15.63 -5.40
N ASP A 156 -2.38 16.12 -6.03
CA ASP A 156 -2.43 16.59 -7.42
C ASP A 156 -2.15 15.44 -8.38
N PRO A 157 -3.18 14.91 -9.08
CA PRO A 157 -2.99 13.77 -9.96
C PRO A 157 -1.99 14.02 -11.10
N ASN A 158 -1.82 15.26 -11.52
CA ASN A 158 -0.88 15.60 -12.60
C ASN A 158 0.58 15.37 -12.20
N GLN A 159 0.85 15.35 -10.91
CA GLN A 159 2.20 15.11 -10.38
C GLN A 159 2.45 13.65 -10.00
N VAL A 160 1.39 12.90 -9.66
CA VAL A 160 1.53 11.58 -9.05
C VAL A 160 0.99 10.43 -9.89
N LEU A 161 0.14 10.68 -10.91
CA LEU A 161 -0.50 9.63 -11.70
C LEU A 161 0.28 9.33 -12.98
N MET A 162 0.72 8.08 -13.13
CA MET A 162 1.22 7.48 -14.35
C MET A 162 0.17 6.54 -14.92
N GLU A 163 -0.04 6.58 -16.23
CA GLU A 163 -1.09 5.81 -16.92
C GLU A 163 -0.46 4.96 -18.02
N ASN A 164 -0.89 3.71 -18.13
CA ASN A 164 -0.52 2.80 -19.21
C ASN A 164 -1.77 2.04 -19.67
N THR A 165 -1.96 1.96 -20.97
CA THR A 165 -3.09 1.26 -21.61
C THR A 165 -2.59 0.20 -22.58
N GLU A 166 -3.32 -0.91 -22.67
CA GLU A 166 -3.17 -1.91 -23.73
C GLU A 166 -4.37 -1.81 -24.65
N ASP A 167 -4.20 -1.23 -25.83
CA ASP A 167 -5.26 -0.98 -26.80
C ASP A 167 -4.97 -1.57 -28.20
N ASN A 168 -3.95 -2.43 -28.30
CA ASN A 168 -3.63 -3.14 -29.54
C ASN A 168 -4.75 -4.12 -29.98
N PHE A 169 -5.50 -4.63 -29.00
CA PHE A 169 -6.57 -5.59 -29.26
C PHE A 169 -7.88 -5.15 -28.61
N PRO A 170 -9.02 -5.26 -29.31
CA PRO A 170 -10.32 -4.94 -28.73
C PRO A 170 -10.64 -5.91 -27.58
N THR A 171 -11.08 -5.36 -26.44
CA THR A 171 -11.50 -6.13 -25.28
C THR A 171 -13.00 -6.02 -25.07
N VAL A 172 -13.61 -7.09 -24.57
CA VAL A 172 -15.06 -7.18 -24.31
C VAL A 172 -15.42 -7.08 -22.82
N GLN A 173 -14.41 -7.12 -21.96
CA GLN A 173 -14.52 -6.90 -20.53
C GLN A 173 -13.49 -5.85 -20.08
N THR A 174 -13.83 -5.13 -19.03
CA THR A 174 -12.93 -4.16 -18.43
C THR A 174 -11.94 -4.85 -17.52
N GLY A 175 -10.66 -4.58 -17.74
CA GLY A 175 -9.55 -4.97 -16.87
C GLY A 175 -8.75 -3.72 -16.49
N ALA A 176 -8.57 -3.50 -15.19
CA ALA A 176 -7.81 -2.35 -14.69
C ALA A 176 -7.10 -2.69 -13.39
N GLY A 177 -5.94 -2.09 -13.15
CA GLY A 177 -5.19 -2.18 -11.91
C GLY A 177 -4.62 -0.84 -11.52
N LEU A 178 -4.52 -0.59 -10.21
CA LEU A 178 -3.87 0.59 -9.67
C LEU A 178 -2.89 0.18 -8.58
N THR A 179 -1.66 0.65 -8.71
CA THR A 179 -0.64 0.51 -7.67
C THR A 179 -0.33 1.90 -7.11
N VAL A 180 -0.30 2.01 -5.80
CA VAL A 180 0.08 3.22 -5.07
C VAL A 180 1.38 2.95 -4.34
N VAL A 181 2.35 3.85 -4.50
CA VAL A 181 3.61 3.86 -3.76
C VAL A 181 3.61 5.05 -2.82
N GLY A 182 3.82 4.81 -1.55
CA GLY A 182 3.92 5.81 -0.50
C GLY A 182 5.26 5.79 0.22
N LEU A 183 5.56 6.86 0.92
CA LEU A 183 6.73 7.03 1.78
C LEU A 183 6.30 7.38 3.19
N ALA A 184 6.99 6.81 4.18
CA ALA A 184 6.81 7.15 5.59
C ALA A 184 8.16 7.16 6.31
N ASN A 185 8.23 7.83 7.46
CA ASN A 185 9.24 7.52 8.46
C ASN A 185 8.86 6.19 9.12
N GLU A 186 9.82 5.32 9.39
CA GLU A 186 9.54 3.98 9.92
C GLU A 186 8.86 4.02 11.30
N ASP A 187 9.22 4.97 12.15
CA ASP A 187 8.66 5.18 13.49
C ASP A 187 7.22 5.74 13.45
N GLU A 188 6.84 6.42 12.36
CA GLU A 188 5.50 6.98 12.14
C GLU A 188 4.51 5.99 11.52
N LEU A 189 4.99 4.82 11.07
CA LEU A 189 4.09 3.78 10.55
C LEU A 189 3.08 3.35 11.61
N ARG A 190 1.81 3.30 11.23
CA ARG A 190 0.67 2.91 12.11
C ARG A 190 0.35 1.42 12.09
N LEU A 191 1.23 0.61 11.56
CA LEU A 191 1.03 -0.83 11.48
C LEU A 191 1.42 -1.52 12.78
N GLY A 192 0.52 -2.37 13.31
CA GLY A 192 0.77 -3.10 14.53
C GLY A 192 0.93 -2.18 15.76
N LYS A 193 0.17 -1.10 15.81
CA LYS A 193 0.15 -0.15 16.94
C LYS A 193 -1.06 -0.34 17.84
N THR A 194 -1.92 -1.31 17.55
CA THR A 194 -3.06 -1.70 18.40
C THR A 194 -2.62 -1.95 19.84
N MET A 195 -3.33 -1.38 20.80
CA MET A 195 -2.98 -1.42 22.22
C MET A 195 -3.98 -2.28 23.02
N PRO A 196 -3.58 -2.79 24.20
CA PRO A 196 -4.52 -3.46 25.11
C PRO A 196 -5.67 -2.53 25.51
N ASN A 197 -6.86 -3.08 25.61
CA ASN A 197 -8.11 -2.39 25.92
C ASN A 197 -8.63 -1.46 24.79
N ASP A 198 -7.96 -1.38 23.63
CA ASP A 198 -8.50 -0.64 22.51
C ASP A 198 -9.88 -1.17 22.11
N LEU A 199 -10.77 -0.26 21.76
CA LEU A 199 -11.97 -0.62 21.02
C LEU A 199 -11.63 -0.78 19.55
N VAL A 200 -12.13 -1.85 18.93
CA VAL A 200 -12.13 -2.02 17.49
C VAL A 200 -13.44 -1.49 16.95
N VAL A 201 -13.36 -0.49 16.10
CA VAL A 201 -14.54 0.16 15.49
C VAL A 201 -14.55 -0.06 13.99
N ALA A 202 -15.74 -0.36 13.46
CA ALA A 202 -16.01 -0.45 12.03
C ALA A 202 -16.72 0.82 11.56
N ILE A 203 -16.17 1.48 10.55
CA ILE A 203 -16.67 2.70 9.92
C ILE A 203 -17.18 2.33 8.53
N GLY A 204 -18.47 2.56 8.29
CA GLY A 204 -19.16 2.14 7.07
C GLY A 204 -19.92 0.82 7.23
N ARG A 205 -20.48 0.33 6.12
CA ARG A 205 -21.23 -0.93 6.02
C ARG A 205 -20.62 -1.82 4.93
N PRO A 206 -20.53 -3.15 5.15
CA PRO A 206 -20.01 -4.07 4.14
C PRO A 206 -20.97 -4.17 2.95
N LYS A 207 -20.46 -3.80 1.78
CA LYS A 207 -21.19 -3.80 0.51
C LYS A 207 -20.28 -4.36 -0.59
N VAL A 208 -20.88 -5.04 -1.57
CA VAL A 208 -20.16 -5.65 -2.68
C VAL A 208 -20.99 -5.57 -3.97
N GLY A 209 -20.32 -5.44 -5.11
CA GLY A 209 -20.96 -5.40 -6.43
C GLY A 209 -21.93 -4.22 -6.58
N MET A 210 -23.14 -4.48 -7.08
CA MET A 210 -24.12 -3.43 -7.36
C MET A 210 -24.62 -2.68 -6.11
N GLU A 211 -24.52 -3.28 -4.92
CA GLU A 211 -24.92 -2.61 -3.66
C GLU A 211 -24.08 -1.37 -3.36
N VAL A 212 -22.82 -1.35 -3.85
CA VAL A 212 -21.88 -0.25 -3.61
C VAL A 212 -22.40 1.06 -4.18
N ILE A 213 -23.10 1.01 -5.31
CA ILE A 213 -23.60 2.20 -6.02
C ILE A 213 -24.60 2.98 -5.12
N ALA A 214 -25.60 2.29 -4.62
CA ALA A 214 -26.60 2.90 -3.74
C ALA A 214 -26.00 3.33 -2.40
N ALA A 215 -25.16 2.47 -1.81
CA ALA A 215 -24.53 2.75 -0.52
C ALA A 215 -23.57 3.96 -0.56
N GLU A 216 -22.84 4.15 -1.67
CA GLU A 216 -22.02 5.36 -1.89
C GLU A 216 -22.90 6.61 -1.96
N ALA A 217 -24.00 6.57 -2.72
CA ALA A 217 -24.90 7.69 -2.85
C ALA A 217 -25.55 8.09 -1.51
N HIS A 218 -25.82 7.12 -0.64
CA HIS A 218 -26.38 7.34 0.70
C HIS A 218 -25.34 7.63 1.79
N GLY A 219 -24.04 7.64 1.45
CA GLY A 219 -22.98 7.89 2.43
C GLY A 219 -22.79 6.77 3.47
N GLU A 220 -23.23 5.54 3.16
CA GLU A 220 -23.18 4.40 4.08
C GLU A 220 -21.81 3.73 4.17
N ILE A 221 -20.90 4.01 3.23
CA ILE A 221 -19.59 3.36 3.13
C ILE A 221 -18.46 4.33 3.43
N ALA A 222 -17.32 3.77 3.87
CA ALA A 222 -16.12 4.53 4.17
C ALA A 222 -15.54 5.19 2.91
N ASP A 223 -14.81 6.29 3.10
CA ASP A 223 -14.11 7.02 2.05
C ASP A 223 -12.69 7.44 2.47
N LEU A 224 -11.89 7.97 1.52
CA LEU A 224 -10.51 8.40 1.76
C LEU A 224 -10.40 9.49 2.83
N LYS A 225 -11.39 10.38 2.93
CA LYS A 225 -11.40 11.44 3.94
C LYS A 225 -11.47 10.87 5.35
N ASN A 226 -12.23 9.77 5.52
CA ASN A 226 -12.32 9.11 6.82
C ASN A 226 -10.94 8.59 7.25
N VAL A 227 -10.19 7.92 6.37
CA VAL A 227 -8.84 7.44 6.69
C VAL A 227 -7.88 8.59 6.97
N ALA A 228 -7.93 9.65 6.15
CA ALA A 228 -7.11 10.85 6.37
C ALA A 228 -7.43 11.52 7.73
N GLN A 229 -8.70 11.59 8.11
CA GLN A 229 -9.13 12.12 9.42
C GLN A 229 -8.64 11.24 10.58
N LEU A 230 -8.72 9.92 10.45
CA LEU A 230 -8.23 8.97 11.44
C LEU A 230 -6.72 9.12 11.66
N ASN A 231 -5.95 9.23 10.57
CA ASN A 231 -4.49 9.39 10.65
C ASN A 231 -4.04 10.65 11.42
N GLN A 232 -4.86 11.67 11.47
CA GLN A 232 -4.56 12.90 12.21
C GLN A 232 -4.84 12.77 13.73
N ARG A 233 -5.37 11.63 14.18
CA ARG A 233 -5.78 11.46 15.58
C ARG A 233 -4.80 10.57 16.34
N LYS A 234 -4.26 11.07 17.44
CA LYS A 234 -3.33 10.32 18.29
C LYS A 234 -3.99 9.18 19.04
N TYR A 235 -5.30 9.26 19.28
CA TYR A 235 -6.08 8.23 19.94
C TYR A 235 -6.53 7.09 19.00
N VAL A 236 -6.19 7.19 17.72
CA VAL A 236 -6.35 6.10 16.74
C VAL A 236 -4.98 5.44 16.63
N HIS A 237 -4.89 4.16 16.99
CA HIS A 237 -3.61 3.47 17.07
C HIS A 237 -3.30 2.70 15.78
N ASP A 238 -4.27 2.01 15.22
CA ASP A 238 -4.11 1.23 13.98
C ASP A 238 -5.33 1.41 13.07
N ILE A 239 -5.15 1.27 11.76
CA ILE A 239 -6.20 1.44 10.75
C ILE A 239 -6.04 0.35 9.70
N ALA A 240 -7.16 -0.28 9.28
CA ALA A 240 -7.17 -1.26 8.20
C ALA A 240 -8.40 -1.09 7.31
N ALA A 241 -8.20 -1.12 5.99
CA ALA A 241 -9.31 -1.24 5.05
C ALA A 241 -9.81 -2.68 5.03
N VAL A 242 -11.13 -2.88 4.98
CA VAL A 242 -11.71 -4.23 4.99
C VAL A 242 -11.88 -4.74 3.57
N GLY A 243 -11.24 -5.86 3.29
CA GLY A 243 -11.28 -6.56 2.01
C GLY A 243 -12.38 -7.62 1.89
N SER A 244 -12.09 -8.64 1.08
CA SER A 244 -13.02 -9.69 0.70
C SER A 244 -13.38 -10.65 1.85
N PHE A 245 -12.53 -10.75 2.87
CA PHE A 245 -12.71 -11.67 4.00
C PHE A 245 -13.62 -11.12 5.12
N GLY A 246 -14.05 -9.87 4.98
CA GLY A 246 -14.98 -9.23 5.91
C GLY A 246 -14.35 -8.68 7.19
N ILE A 247 -15.19 -8.02 7.97
CA ILE A 247 -14.83 -7.25 9.16
C ILE A 247 -14.17 -8.12 10.25
N ALA A 248 -14.75 -9.30 10.53
CA ALA A 248 -14.27 -10.17 11.60
C ALA A 248 -12.86 -10.71 11.33
N SER A 249 -12.53 -10.98 10.06
CA SER A 249 -11.21 -11.45 9.65
C SER A 249 -10.15 -10.37 9.86
N GLU A 250 -10.39 -9.16 9.35
CA GLU A 250 -9.45 -8.03 9.49
C GLU A 250 -9.26 -7.63 10.96
N ALA A 251 -10.32 -7.57 11.74
CA ALA A 251 -10.24 -7.27 13.17
C ALA A 251 -9.38 -8.28 13.95
N LYS A 252 -9.51 -9.58 13.62
CA LYS A 252 -8.66 -10.62 14.19
C LYS A 252 -7.19 -10.44 13.78
N MET A 253 -6.94 -10.08 12.51
CA MET A 253 -5.57 -9.85 12.04
C MET A 253 -4.92 -8.66 12.74
N MET A 254 -5.65 -7.58 13.02
CA MET A 254 -5.15 -6.44 13.80
C MET A 254 -4.73 -6.86 15.21
N ALA A 255 -5.54 -7.68 15.91
CA ALA A 255 -5.20 -8.19 17.24
C ALA A 255 -4.01 -9.17 17.21
N TYR A 256 -4.04 -10.16 16.31
CA TYR A 256 -2.97 -11.17 16.21
C TYR A 256 -1.64 -10.57 15.76
N GLY A 257 -1.66 -9.56 14.92
CA GLY A 257 -0.46 -8.86 14.45
C GLY A 257 0.37 -8.26 15.60
N VAL A 258 -0.25 -8.00 16.74
CA VAL A 258 0.42 -7.49 17.96
C VAL A 258 0.46 -8.52 19.10
N GLY A 259 0.19 -9.80 18.81
CA GLY A 259 0.21 -10.87 19.79
C GLY A 259 -0.93 -10.80 20.83
N ARG A 260 -2.07 -10.21 20.47
CA ARG A 260 -3.23 -10.01 21.32
C ARG A 260 -4.44 -10.84 20.87
N GLN A 261 -5.47 -10.88 21.72
CA GLN A 261 -6.75 -11.51 21.41
C GLN A 261 -7.81 -10.46 21.18
N LEU A 262 -8.80 -10.78 20.35
CA LEU A 262 -9.96 -9.96 20.11
C LEU A 262 -11.17 -10.58 20.81
N LYS A 263 -11.79 -9.82 21.70
CA LYS A 263 -13.12 -10.12 22.18
C LYS A 263 -14.13 -9.52 21.21
N LEU A 264 -14.64 -10.37 20.29
CA LEU A 264 -15.55 -9.93 19.24
C LEU A 264 -16.92 -9.57 19.82
N ILE A 265 -17.50 -8.49 19.31
CA ILE A 265 -18.87 -8.03 19.56
C ILE A 265 -19.60 -8.04 18.22
N GLU A 266 -20.81 -8.59 18.19
CA GLU A 266 -21.65 -8.64 17.00
C GLU A 266 -22.77 -7.60 17.10
N PRO A 267 -22.62 -6.42 16.47
CA PRO A 267 -23.66 -5.40 16.48
C PRO A 267 -24.90 -5.86 15.69
N LYS A 268 -26.08 -5.55 16.19
CA LYS A 268 -27.30 -5.88 15.47
C LYS A 268 -27.37 -5.21 14.10
N GLY A 269 -27.58 -6.02 13.05
CA GLY A 269 -27.72 -5.52 11.66
C GLY A 269 -26.43 -5.20 10.94
N LEU A 270 -25.27 -5.67 11.47
CA LEU A 270 -23.98 -5.62 10.80
C LEU A 270 -23.46 -7.05 10.59
N ASP A 271 -23.36 -7.49 9.35
CA ASP A 271 -22.76 -8.78 9.00
C ASP A 271 -21.23 -8.65 8.97
N LEU A 272 -20.58 -9.25 9.98
CA LEU A 272 -19.13 -9.18 10.14
C LEU A 272 -18.34 -10.06 9.16
N ASN A 273 -19.02 -11.02 8.51
CA ASN A 273 -18.38 -11.96 7.59
C ASN A 273 -18.60 -11.59 6.12
N LYS A 274 -19.49 -10.64 5.84
CA LYS A 274 -19.76 -10.18 4.49
C LYS A 274 -18.54 -9.46 3.93
N SER A 275 -18.21 -9.76 2.66
CA SER A 275 -17.19 -9.00 1.92
C SER A 275 -17.49 -7.50 1.94
N ALA A 276 -16.46 -6.71 2.19
CA ALA A 276 -16.48 -5.24 2.11
C ALA A 276 -15.65 -4.68 0.96
N GLY A 277 -15.29 -5.53 0.00
CA GLY A 277 -14.65 -5.07 -1.23
C GLY A 277 -15.63 -4.35 -2.16
N PRO A 278 -15.35 -3.12 -2.62
CA PRO A 278 -14.07 -2.42 -2.63
C PRO A 278 -13.88 -1.44 -1.45
N ALA A 279 -13.29 -1.91 -0.34
CA ALA A 279 -12.93 -1.09 0.84
C ALA A 279 -14.10 -0.21 1.37
N THR A 280 -15.31 -0.82 1.45
CA THR A 280 -16.52 -0.12 1.89
C THR A 280 -16.59 0.08 3.41
N VAL A 281 -15.70 -0.60 4.14
CA VAL A 281 -15.54 -0.48 5.60
C VAL A 281 -14.05 -0.23 5.89
N VAL A 282 -13.81 0.63 6.87
CA VAL A 282 -12.49 0.83 7.48
C VAL A 282 -12.60 0.45 8.96
N LEU A 283 -11.64 -0.32 9.45
CA LEU A 283 -11.46 -0.58 10.87
C LEU A 283 -10.45 0.42 11.46
N ALA A 284 -10.68 0.76 12.72
CA ALA A 284 -9.70 1.47 13.53
C ALA A 284 -9.67 0.89 14.94
N THR A 285 -8.49 0.81 15.54
CA THR A 285 -8.33 0.59 16.97
C THR A 285 -8.13 1.93 17.66
N ILE A 286 -8.92 2.19 18.70
CA ILE A 286 -8.97 3.49 19.35
C ILE A 286 -8.97 3.37 20.87
N ASP A 287 -8.51 4.42 21.53
CA ASP A 287 -8.72 4.63 22.97
C ASP A 287 -10.24 4.61 23.27
N PRO A 288 -10.72 3.75 24.18
CA PRO A 288 -12.14 3.63 24.54
C PRO A 288 -12.83 4.94 24.93
N GLU A 289 -12.10 5.82 25.63
CA GLU A 289 -12.62 7.11 26.11
C GLU A 289 -12.89 8.11 24.97
N ARG A 290 -12.40 7.82 23.76
CA ARG A 290 -12.48 8.70 22.59
C ARG A 290 -13.52 8.28 21.55
N LEU A 291 -14.37 7.30 21.87
CA LEU A 291 -15.39 6.81 20.95
C LEU A 291 -16.36 7.91 20.50
N ASP A 292 -16.78 8.77 21.43
CA ASP A 292 -17.74 9.84 21.11
C ASP A 292 -17.10 10.95 20.27
N ASP A 293 -15.80 11.23 20.49
CA ASP A 293 -15.04 12.13 19.62
C ASP A 293 -14.94 11.59 18.19
N LEU A 294 -14.73 10.28 18.05
CA LEU A 294 -14.71 9.62 16.75
C LEU A 294 -16.06 9.73 16.03
N LYS A 295 -17.17 9.48 16.76
CA LYS A 295 -18.53 9.59 16.22
C LYS A 295 -18.88 11.03 15.79
N ALA A 296 -18.37 12.01 16.52
CA ALA A 296 -18.55 13.44 16.17
C ALA A 296 -17.71 13.83 14.94
N LEU A 297 -16.55 13.18 14.75
CA LEU A 297 -15.62 13.49 13.66
C LEU A 297 -16.08 12.92 12.31
N ILE A 298 -16.64 11.69 12.31
CA ILE A 298 -16.94 10.93 11.09
C ILE A 298 -18.44 10.73 10.92
N PRO A 299 -19.08 11.40 9.95
CA PRO A 299 -20.52 11.30 9.70
C PRO A 299 -20.86 10.06 8.87
N LYS A 300 -20.42 8.90 9.32
CA LYS A 300 -20.67 7.59 8.69
C LYS A 300 -21.22 6.63 9.75
N PRO A 301 -21.87 5.51 9.37
CA PRO A 301 -22.19 4.46 10.33
C PRO A 301 -20.94 3.97 11.06
N ILE A 302 -20.95 4.03 12.40
CA ILE A 302 -19.86 3.54 13.26
C ILE A 302 -20.42 2.48 14.19
N ASN A 303 -19.76 1.33 14.25
CA ASN A 303 -20.11 0.22 15.14
C ASN A 303 -18.86 -0.23 15.91
N VAL A 304 -18.98 -0.40 17.22
CA VAL A 304 -17.97 -1.11 18.01
C VAL A 304 -18.15 -2.60 17.75
N ILE A 305 -17.09 -3.25 17.27
CA ILE A 305 -17.10 -4.66 16.85
C ILE A 305 -16.22 -5.54 17.72
N GLY A 306 -15.51 -4.96 18.67
CA GLY A 306 -14.69 -5.73 19.60
C GLY A 306 -13.84 -4.87 20.53
N GLU A 307 -13.12 -5.57 21.41
CA GLU A 307 -12.17 -5.04 22.36
C GLU A 307 -10.89 -5.89 22.32
N ILE A 308 -9.74 -5.25 22.37
CA ILE A 308 -8.43 -5.91 22.39
C ILE A 308 -8.07 -6.32 23.82
N LEU A 309 -7.78 -7.62 24.04
CA LEU A 309 -7.45 -8.19 25.34
C LEU A 309 -5.94 -8.27 25.56
#